data_6f5a64510b063864fd299b8562f79c88
#
_entry.id   6f5a64510b063864fd299b8562f79c88
#
_cell.length_a   1.000
_cell.length_b   1.000
_cell.length_c   1.000
_cell.angle_alpha   90.00
_cell.angle_beta   90.00
_cell.angle_gamma   90.00
#
_symmetry.space_group_name_H-M   'P 1'
#
loop_
_entity.id
_entity.type
_entity.pdbx_description
1 polymer ?
#
loop_
_entity_poly.entity_id
_entity_poly.type
_entity_poly.pdbx_seq_one_letter_code
_entity_poly.pdbx_strand_id
1 'polypeptide(L)'
;DEIEDFGVFVDLEEYEDKRGLCHISEVASGWIKNVRDHVSEGQTVVAKVLDVDEDAQQIDLSIKDVNDHQRKEKIQEWKNEQKADNWMELAFGEDIDDETYGAIANELLAAFGSMYDGFEQAAIHGTEALEETDLSEEEVDAIVDAARENVSVPYVKVTGYVSLSCPERDGVDVIKEALQAAEGNGEVPEEVELEVTYVGSPEYRIEVQAPDYKTAEAELEASAERASAVVTDHSGTADFHRERITDEE
;
A
#
# COMPACT_ATOMS: atom_id res chain seq x y z
N ASP A 1 1.09 -30.66 -10.50
CA ASP A 1 1.42 -31.92 -9.85
C ASP A 1 1.58 -33.05 -10.89
N GLU A 2 0.55 -33.65 -11.44
CA GLU A 2 0.61 -34.81 -12.30
C GLU A 2 -0.11 -34.58 -13.65
N ILE A 3 0.52 -34.98 -14.75
CA ILE A 3 -0.03 -34.81 -16.11
C ILE A 3 -0.43 -36.16 -16.69
N GLU A 4 -1.72 -36.30 -16.93
CA GLU A 4 -2.34 -37.48 -17.56
C GLU A 4 -2.81 -37.18 -18.98
N ASP A 5 -3.13 -38.21 -19.78
CA ASP A 5 -3.59 -38.03 -21.15
C ASP A 5 -4.97 -37.33 -21.25
N PHE A 6 -5.79 -37.40 -20.20
CA PHE A 6 -7.11 -36.78 -20.13
C PHE A 6 -7.13 -35.41 -19.43
N GLY A 7 -6.04 -35.00 -18.78
CA GLY A 7 -6.00 -33.74 -18.05
C GLY A 7 -4.82 -33.60 -17.10
N VAL A 8 -4.89 -32.62 -16.25
CA VAL A 8 -3.84 -32.26 -15.28
C VAL A 8 -4.42 -32.24 -13.89
N PHE A 9 -3.75 -32.87 -12.95
CA PHE A 9 -4.00 -32.69 -11.54
C PHE A 9 -3.14 -31.54 -11.01
N VAL A 10 -3.77 -30.62 -10.30
CA VAL A 10 -3.16 -29.40 -9.78
C VAL A 10 -3.35 -29.34 -8.29
N ASP A 11 -2.27 -29.19 -7.53
CA ASP A 11 -2.34 -28.89 -6.11
C ASP A 11 -2.69 -27.40 -5.95
N LEU A 12 -3.65 -27.10 -5.08
CA LEU A 12 -4.12 -25.74 -4.86
C LEU A 12 -3.30 -25.10 -3.72
N GLU A 13 -2.27 -24.31 -4.07
CA GLU A 13 -1.33 -23.73 -3.10
C GLU A 13 -2.00 -22.86 -2.02
N GLU A 14 -3.16 -22.25 -2.31
CA GLU A 14 -3.91 -21.42 -1.37
C GLU A 14 -4.82 -22.23 -0.41
N TYR A 15 -4.93 -23.55 -0.63
CA TYR A 15 -5.82 -24.42 0.14
C TYR A 15 -5.09 -25.71 0.50
N GLU A 16 -4.73 -25.85 1.76
CA GLU A 16 -4.03 -27.04 2.26
C GLU A 16 -4.69 -28.34 1.83
N ASP A 17 -3.89 -29.27 1.32
CA ASP A 17 -4.29 -30.62 0.93
C ASP A 17 -5.44 -30.68 -0.12
N LYS A 18 -5.73 -29.58 -0.82
CA LYS A 18 -6.74 -29.59 -1.90
C LYS A 18 -6.08 -29.78 -3.25
N ARG A 19 -6.72 -30.64 -4.04
CA ARG A 19 -6.29 -30.98 -5.39
C ARG A 19 -7.45 -30.82 -6.37
N GLY A 20 -7.19 -30.18 -7.51
CA GLY A 20 -8.17 -30.01 -8.58
C GLY A 20 -7.80 -30.76 -9.84
N LEU A 21 -8.78 -31.02 -10.69
CA LEU A 21 -8.61 -31.61 -12.01
C LEU A 21 -8.89 -30.56 -13.10
N CYS A 22 -7.92 -30.32 -13.97
CA CYS A 22 -8.13 -29.58 -15.20
C CYS A 22 -8.20 -30.53 -16.36
N HIS A 23 -9.40 -30.79 -16.89
CA HIS A 23 -9.60 -31.67 -18.05
C HIS A 23 -8.86 -31.13 -19.28
N ILE A 24 -8.43 -32.01 -20.20
CA ILE A 24 -7.68 -31.64 -21.41
C ILE A 24 -8.38 -30.51 -22.22
N SER A 25 -9.72 -30.54 -22.29
CA SER A 25 -10.52 -29.49 -22.95
C SER A 25 -10.48 -28.13 -22.25
N GLU A 26 -10.02 -28.09 -21.01
CA GLU A 26 -9.95 -26.89 -20.17
C GLU A 26 -8.51 -26.35 -20.02
N VAL A 27 -7.50 -27.04 -20.55
CA VAL A 27 -6.09 -26.63 -20.48
C VAL A 27 -5.80 -25.47 -21.43
N ALA A 28 -6.23 -25.56 -22.69
CA ALA A 28 -6.06 -24.48 -23.67
C ALA A 28 -7.22 -24.44 -24.68
N SER A 29 -7.32 -23.32 -25.40
CA SER A 29 -8.33 -23.14 -26.44
C SER A 29 -7.97 -23.93 -27.70
N GLY A 30 -8.94 -24.67 -28.26
CA GLY A 30 -8.78 -25.44 -29.50
C GLY A 30 -8.54 -26.93 -29.24
N TRP A 31 -8.15 -27.66 -30.31
CA TRP A 31 -7.89 -29.07 -30.21
C TRP A 31 -6.46 -29.36 -29.71
N ILE A 32 -6.38 -30.00 -28.56
CA ILE A 32 -5.11 -30.37 -27.92
C ILE A 32 -4.81 -31.83 -28.23
N LYS A 33 -3.63 -32.09 -28.78
CA LYS A 33 -3.18 -33.46 -29.06
C LYS A 33 -2.44 -34.07 -27.86
N ASN A 34 -1.68 -33.25 -27.14
CA ASN A 34 -0.88 -33.65 -25.99
C ASN A 34 -0.92 -32.56 -24.93
N VAL A 35 -1.31 -32.89 -23.73
CA VAL A 35 -1.39 -31.95 -22.59
C VAL A 35 -0.01 -31.37 -22.25
N ARG A 36 1.07 -32.18 -22.36
CA ARG A 36 2.46 -31.78 -22.07
C ARG A 36 3.03 -30.72 -23.02
N ASP A 37 2.35 -30.42 -24.13
CA ASP A 37 2.74 -29.30 -25.02
C ASP A 37 2.32 -27.94 -24.47
N HIS A 38 1.41 -27.90 -23.49
CA HIS A 38 0.82 -26.68 -22.92
C HIS A 38 1.19 -26.42 -21.48
N VAL A 39 1.45 -27.48 -20.69
CA VAL A 39 1.81 -27.40 -19.28
C VAL A 39 2.91 -28.40 -18.94
N SER A 40 3.66 -28.11 -17.89
CA SER A 40 4.76 -28.96 -17.38
C SER A 40 4.53 -29.30 -15.91
N GLU A 41 5.02 -30.48 -15.50
CA GLU A 41 5.02 -30.86 -14.07
C GLU A 41 5.87 -29.85 -13.25
N GLY A 42 5.37 -29.47 -12.07
CA GLY A 42 5.99 -28.44 -11.22
C GLY A 42 5.80 -26.99 -11.70
N GLN A 43 4.98 -26.75 -12.72
CA GLN A 43 4.66 -25.41 -13.19
C GLN A 43 3.50 -24.85 -12.37
N THR A 44 3.69 -23.64 -11.81
CA THR A 44 2.59 -22.87 -11.20
C THR A 44 1.74 -22.22 -12.29
N VAL A 45 0.43 -22.43 -12.23
CA VAL A 45 -0.55 -21.90 -13.18
C VAL A 45 -1.72 -21.24 -12.46
N VAL A 46 -2.35 -20.28 -13.11
CA VAL A 46 -3.62 -19.70 -12.61
C VAL A 46 -4.76 -20.43 -13.29
N ALA A 47 -5.66 -20.98 -12.51
CA ALA A 47 -6.83 -21.67 -12.99
C ALA A 47 -8.11 -21.11 -12.34
N LYS A 48 -9.21 -21.21 -13.05
CA LYS A 48 -10.54 -20.86 -12.56
C LYS A 48 -11.23 -22.12 -12.05
N VAL A 49 -11.82 -22.06 -10.87
CA VAL A 49 -12.69 -23.13 -10.35
C VAL A 49 -14.00 -23.10 -11.14
N LEU A 50 -14.35 -24.22 -11.78
CA LEU A 50 -15.59 -24.38 -12.53
C LEU A 50 -16.69 -24.97 -11.65
N ASP A 51 -16.36 -26.03 -10.91
CA ASP A 51 -17.28 -26.77 -10.05
C ASP A 51 -16.55 -27.39 -8.86
N VAL A 52 -17.27 -27.56 -7.74
CA VAL A 52 -16.76 -28.21 -6.53
C VAL A 52 -17.79 -29.27 -6.11
N ASP A 53 -17.42 -30.54 -6.24
CA ASP A 53 -18.22 -31.69 -5.77
C ASP A 53 -17.67 -32.17 -4.41
N GLU A 54 -18.31 -31.76 -3.33
CA GLU A 54 -17.91 -32.13 -1.97
C GLU A 54 -18.08 -33.64 -1.69
N ASP A 55 -19.09 -34.28 -2.29
CA ASP A 55 -19.36 -35.69 -2.10
C ASP A 55 -18.31 -36.56 -2.81
N ALA A 56 -17.88 -36.14 -3.99
CA ALA A 56 -16.83 -36.80 -4.76
C ALA A 56 -15.41 -36.31 -4.37
N GLN A 57 -15.30 -35.24 -3.57
CA GLN A 57 -14.04 -34.56 -3.25
C GLN A 57 -13.28 -34.15 -4.52
N GLN A 58 -14.01 -33.66 -5.51
CA GLN A 58 -13.47 -33.23 -6.80
C GLN A 58 -13.66 -31.74 -7.01
N ILE A 59 -12.59 -31.07 -7.48
CA ILE A 59 -12.59 -29.66 -7.86
C ILE A 59 -12.24 -29.60 -9.35
N ASP A 60 -13.16 -29.10 -10.16
CA ASP A 60 -12.94 -28.95 -11.59
C ASP A 60 -12.40 -27.57 -11.91
N LEU A 61 -11.29 -27.55 -12.67
CA LEU A 61 -10.52 -26.35 -12.98
C LEU A 61 -10.46 -26.06 -14.48
N SER A 62 -10.33 -24.78 -14.84
CA SER A 62 -10.06 -24.34 -16.21
C SER A 62 -8.90 -23.34 -16.24
N ILE A 63 -7.86 -23.65 -17.01
CA ILE A 63 -6.74 -22.74 -17.30
C ILE A 63 -7.11 -21.81 -18.46
N LYS A 64 -7.83 -22.34 -19.47
CA LYS A 64 -8.20 -21.57 -20.68
C LYS A 64 -9.18 -20.42 -20.41
N ASP A 65 -10.01 -20.54 -19.37
CA ASP A 65 -11.05 -19.56 -19.03
C ASP A 65 -10.51 -18.39 -18.17
N VAL A 66 -9.20 -18.38 -17.93
CA VAL A 66 -8.50 -17.29 -17.27
C VAL A 66 -7.92 -16.35 -18.34
N ASN A 67 -8.41 -15.13 -18.40
CA ASN A 67 -7.87 -14.11 -19.32
C ASN A 67 -6.53 -13.54 -18.78
N ASP A 68 -5.79 -12.82 -19.64
CA ASP A 68 -4.48 -12.29 -19.28
C ASP A 68 -4.50 -11.27 -18.13
N HIS A 69 -5.59 -10.54 -17.97
CA HIS A 69 -5.77 -9.57 -16.88
C HIS A 69 -5.95 -10.31 -15.55
N GLN A 70 -6.92 -11.22 -15.48
CA GLN A 70 -7.16 -12.08 -14.31
C GLN A 70 -5.91 -12.85 -13.89
N ARG A 71 -5.14 -13.36 -14.87
CA ARG A 71 -3.88 -14.06 -14.57
C ARG A 71 -2.86 -13.15 -13.92
N LYS A 72 -2.68 -11.93 -14.43
CA LYS A 72 -1.74 -10.97 -13.87
C LYS A 72 -2.15 -10.51 -12.48
N GLU A 73 -3.44 -10.23 -12.29
CA GLU A 73 -3.99 -9.86 -10.98
C GLU A 73 -3.75 -10.95 -9.95
N LYS A 74 -4.14 -12.20 -10.27
CA LYS A 74 -3.97 -13.32 -9.34
C LYS A 74 -2.50 -13.64 -9.02
N ILE A 75 -1.60 -13.53 -10.01
CA ILE A 75 -0.16 -13.68 -9.75
C ILE A 75 0.37 -12.57 -8.84
N GLN A 76 -0.13 -11.34 -8.99
CA GLN A 76 0.27 -10.22 -8.13
C GLN A 76 -0.26 -10.39 -6.70
N GLU A 77 -1.53 -10.77 -6.55
CA GLU A 77 -2.16 -11.12 -5.28
C GLU A 77 -1.38 -12.22 -4.56
N TRP A 78 -1.13 -13.35 -5.23
CA TRP A 78 -0.34 -14.45 -4.68
C TRP A 78 1.06 -14.02 -4.23
N LYS A 79 1.75 -13.20 -5.03
CA LYS A 79 3.07 -12.66 -4.65
C LYS A 79 2.99 -11.71 -3.45
N ASN A 80 1.92 -10.97 -3.32
CA ASN A 80 1.71 -10.07 -2.20
C ASN A 80 1.46 -10.88 -0.92
N GLU A 81 0.64 -11.94 -1.00
CA GLU A 81 0.42 -12.83 0.15
C GLU A 81 1.71 -13.53 0.59
N GLN A 82 2.53 -14.00 -0.34
CA GLN A 82 3.85 -14.58 -0.02
C GLN A 82 4.79 -13.57 0.70
N LYS A 83 4.67 -12.28 0.38
CA LYS A 83 5.42 -11.25 1.11
C LYS A 83 4.85 -11.05 2.51
N ALA A 84 3.52 -11.03 2.63
CA ALA A 84 2.86 -10.89 3.92
C ALA A 84 3.21 -12.06 4.86
N ASP A 85 3.25 -13.31 4.34
CA ASP A 85 3.71 -14.47 5.10
C ASP A 85 5.14 -14.26 5.64
N ASN A 86 6.06 -13.79 4.79
CA ASN A 86 7.42 -13.48 5.24
C ASN A 86 7.47 -12.36 6.29
N TRP A 87 6.60 -11.36 6.19
CA TRP A 87 6.52 -10.28 7.17
C TRP A 87 5.93 -10.74 8.50
N MET A 88 4.99 -11.69 8.46
CA MET A 88 4.50 -12.39 9.66
C MET A 88 5.64 -13.13 10.37
N GLU A 89 6.46 -13.87 9.62
CA GLU A 89 7.65 -14.54 10.17
C GLU A 89 8.66 -13.54 10.76
N LEU A 90 8.84 -12.38 10.13
CA LEU A 90 9.71 -11.33 10.65
C LEU A 90 9.16 -10.68 11.92
N ALA A 91 7.84 -10.47 12.01
CA ALA A 91 7.17 -9.86 13.15
C ALA A 91 7.15 -10.78 14.38
N PHE A 92 6.87 -12.07 14.18
CA PHE A 92 6.58 -13.02 15.27
C PHE A 92 7.59 -14.16 15.41
N GLY A 93 8.53 -14.28 14.47
CA GLY A 93 9.52 -15.34 14.39
C GLY A 93 9.07 -16.56 13.60
N GLU A 94 10.06 -17.35 13.13
CA GLU A 94 9.82 -18.58 12.35
C GLU A 94 9.10 -19.69 13.16
N ASP A 95 9.10 -19.61 14.49
CA ASP A 95 8.50 -20.58 15.40
C ASP A 95 7.08 -20.17 15.89
N ILE A 96 6.43 -19.20 15.23
CA ILE A 96 5.04 -18.84 15.53
C ILE A 96 4.14 -20.09 15.38
N ASP A 97 3.29 -20.34 16.38
CA ASP A 97 2.38 -21.47 16.29
C ASP A 97 1.18 -21.19 15.36
N ASP A 98 0.66 -22.25 14.74
CA ASP A 98 -0.40 -22.15 13.73
C ASP A 98 -1.69 -21.49 14.25
N GLU A 99 -1.98 -21.61 15.55
CA GLU A 99 -3.18 -21.01 16.17
C GLU A 99 -3.03 -19.50 16.27
N THR A 100 -1.89 -19.01 16.75
CA THR A 100 -1.57 -17.58 16.84
C THR A 100 -1.46 -16.96 15.46
N TYR A 101 -0.73 -17.61 14.53
CA TYR A 101 -0.65 -17.18 13.14
C TYR A 101 -2.04 -17.04 12.51
N GLY A 102 -2.88 -18.07 12.63
CA GLY A 102 -4.23 -18.09 12.08
C GLY A 102 -5.15 -17.02 12.69
N ALA A 103 -5.00 -16.73 13.98
CA ALA A 103 -5.77 -15.68 14.65
C ALA A 103 -5.41 -14.29 14.09
N ILE A 104 -4.12 -13.96 14.01
CA ILE A 104 -3.63 -12.68 13.47
C ILE A 104 -4.01 -12.54 11.99
N ALA A 105 -3.76 -13.57 11.18
CA ALA A 105 -4.10 -13.57 9.77
C ALA A 105 -5.61 -13.35 9.52
N ASN A 106 -6.48 -13.97 10.32
CA ASN A 106 -7.92 -13.78 10.23
C ASN A 106 -8.35 -12.36 10.57
N GLU A 107 -7.74 -11.73 11.58
CA GLU A 107 -8.00 -10.35 11.94
C GLU A 107 -7.61 -9.38 10.79
N LEU A 108 -6.41 -9.56 10.22
CA LEU A 108 -5.96 -8.75 9.08
C LEU A 108 -6.85 -8.95 7.85
N LEU A 109 -7.21 -10.20 7.53
CA LEU A 109 -8.13 -10.52 6.44
C LEU A 109 -9.52 -9.91 6.65
N ALA A 110 -10.04 -9.94 7.86
CA ALA A 110 -11.36 -9.39 8.19
C ALA A 110 -11.39 -7.86 8.09
N ALA A 111 -10.33 -7.18 8.55
CA ALA A 111 -10.24 -5.73 8.57
C ALA A 111 -9.85 -5.14 7.20
N PHE A 112 -8.94 -5.77 6.46
CA PHE A 112 -8.32 -5.19 5.25
C PHE A 112 -8.58 -5.97 3.97
N GLY A 113 -9.09 -7.19 4.05
CA GLY A 113 -9.34 -8.05 2.90
C GLY A 113 -8.13 -8.90 2.45
N SER A 114 -6.91 -8.54 2.82
CA SER A 114 -5.69 -9.33 2.66
C SER A 114 -4.69 -9.04 3.80
N MET A 115 -3.80 -9.98 4.10
CA MET A 115 -2.71 -9.71 5.05
C MET A 115 -1.77 -8.64 4.51
N TYR A 116 -1.48 -8.68 3.21
CA TYR A 116 -0.63 -7.69 2.55
C TYR A 116 -1.14 -6.26 2.73
N ASP A 117 -2.44 -6.03 2.49
CA ASP A 117 -3.06 -4.72 2.67
C ASP A 117 -3.01 -4.29 4.14
N GLY A 118 -3.16 -5.23 5.08
CA GLY A 118 -3.00 -4.96 6.52
C GLY A 118 -1.61 -4.43 6.86
N PHE A 119 -0.55 -5.09 6.38
CA PHE A 119 0.83 -4.61 6.55
C PHE A 119 1.09 -3.29 5.82
N GLU A 120 0.52 -3.09 4.64
CA GLU A 120 0.65 -1.82 3.90
C GLU A 120 0.01 -0.67 4.66
N GLN A 121 -1.20 -0.86 5.20
CA GLN A 121 -1.86 0.15 6.05
C GLN A 121 -1.10 0.39 7.36
N ALA A 122 -0.57 -0.65 7.99
CA ALA A 122 0.27 -0.52 9.18
C ALA A 122 1.57 0.26 8.89
N ALA A 123 2.19 0.08 7.72
CA ALA A 123 3.36 0.84 7.30
C ALA A 123 3.04 2.33 7.08
N ILE A 124 1.85 2.64 6.57
CA ILE A 124 1.41 4.00 6.25
C ILE A 124 0.96 4.75 7.50
N HIS A 125 0.03 4.16 8.27
CA HIS A 125 -0.67 4.81 9.37
C HIS A 125 -0.23 4.35 10.77
N GLY A 126 0.75 3.43 10.83
CA GLY A 126 1.23 2.91 12.12
C GLY A 126 0.14 2.16 12.88
N THR A 127 0.15 2.33 14.21
CA THR A 127 -0.79 1.65 15.12
C THR A 127 -2.23 2.07 14.91
N GLU A 128 -2.50 3.28 14.39
CA GLU A 128 -3.85 3.78 14.13
C GLU A 128 -4.59 2.91 13.10
N ALA A 129 -3.87 2.33 12.13
CA ALA A 129 -4.47 1.44 11.13
C ALA A 129 -5.11 0.20 11.74
N LEU A 130 -4.57 -0.28 12.87
CA LEU A 130 -4.97 -1.53 13.51
C LEU A 130 -5.88 -1.34 14.74
N GLU A 131 -6.28 -0.10 15.07
CA GLU A 131 -7.13 0.19 16.24
C GLU A 131 -8.50 -0.52 16.25
N GLU A 132 -9.04 -0.82 15.06
CA GLU A 132 -10.34 -1.50 14.90
C GLU A 132 -10.22 -3.04 14.92
N THR A 133 -9.01 -3.60 15.03
CA THR A 133 -8.78 -5.05 15.11
C THR A 133 -8.80 -5.52 16.57
N ASP A 134 -9.06 -6.82 16.78
CA ASP A 134 -9.00 -7.45 18.10
C ASP A 134 -7.57 -7.91 18.47
N LEU A 135 -6.52 -7.35 17.81
CA LEU A 135 -5.11 -7.64 18.09
C LEU A 135 -4.65 -7.00 19.43
N SER A 136 -3.74 -7.66 20.15
CA SER A 136 -3.12 -7.11 21.35
C SER A 136 -2.12 -5.99 20.98
N GLU A 137 -1.82 -5.10 21.95
CA GLU A 137 -0.82 -4.04 21.76
C GLU A 137 0.55 -4.59 21.31
N GLU A 138 0.97 -5.75 21.85
CA GLU A 138 2.25 -6.38 21.47
C GLU A 138 2.23 -6.89 20.02
N GLU A 139 1.10 -7.42 19.55
CA GLU A 139 0.92 -7.87 18.17
C GLU A 139 0.87 -6.68 17.19
N VAL A 140 0.15 -5.63 17.56
CA VAL A 140 0.09 -4.38 16.78
C VAL A 140 1.48 -3.78 16.60
N ASP A 141 2.25 -3.63 17.69
CA ASP A 141 3.60 -3.08 17.63
C ASP A 141 4.52 -3.94 16.75
N ALA A 142 4.46 -5.27 16.87
CA ALA A 142 5.26 -6.18 16.05
C ALA A 142 4.94 -6.07 14.56
N ILE A 143 3.64 -5.96 14.20
CA ILE A 143 3.20 -5.78 12.81
C ILE A 143 3.67 -4.44 12.27
N VAL A 144 3.51 -3.36 13.02
CA VAL A 144 3.93 -2.01 12.61
C VAL A 144 5.44 -1.93 12.40
N ASP A 145 6.23 -2.49 13.32
CA ASP A 145 7.69 -2.49 13.21
C ASP A 145 8.15 -3.28 11.96
N ALA A 146 7.61 -4.49 11.77
CA ALA A 146 7.93 -5.29 10.59
C ALA A 146 7.47 -4.61 9.29
N ALA A 147 6.30 -3.97 9.30
CA ALA A 147 5.77 -3.24 8.16
C ALA A 147 6.65 -2.05 7.79
N ARG A 148 7.01 -1.19 8.75
CA ARG A 148 7.86 -0.01 8.52
C ARG A 148 9.24 -0.36 7.98
N GLU A 149 9.82 -1.49 8.37
CA GLU A 149 11.13 -1.93 7.90
C GLU A 149 11.10 -2.56 6.49
N ASN A 150 10.00 -3.19 6.11
CA ASN A 150 9.97 -4.07 4.94
C ASN A 150 9.00 -3.64 3.83
N VAL A 151 7.97 -2.84 4.14
CA VAL A 151 7.00 -2.35 3.16
C VAL A 151 7.49 -1.06 2.52
N SER A 152 7.65 -1.08 1.20
CA SER A 152 7.95 0.13 0.44
C SER A 152 6.64 0.86 0.12
N VAL A 153 6.33 1.87 0.91
CA VAL A 153 5.16 2.73 0.68
C VAL A 153 5.44 3.62 -0.53
N PRO A 154 4.58 3.63 -1.56
CA PRO A 154 4.67 4.60 -2.64
C PRO A 154 4.30 5.98 -2.09
N TYR A 155 5.17 6.96 -2.30
CA TYR A 155 4.90 8.34 -1.92
C TYR A 155 4.60 9.18 -3.15
N VAL A 156 3.72 10.14 -2.98
CA VAL A 156 3.48 11.22 -3.92
C VAL A 156 4.06 12.50 -3.37
N LYS A 157 4.58 13.35 -4.26
CA LYS A 157 5.09 14.67 -3.91
C LYS A 157 4.20 15.73 -4.53
N VAL A 158 3.81 16.71 -3.71
CA VAL A 158 3.12 17.91 -4.15
C VAL A 158 3.93 19.13 -3.73
N THR A 159 3.88 20.16 -4.54
CA THR A 159 4.64 21.39 -4.31
C THR A 159 3.72 22.59 -4.45
N GLY A 160 3.89 23.55 -3.55
CA GLY A 160 3.26 24.85 -3.61
C GLY A 160 4.24 25.95 -3.20
N TYR A 161 3.84 27.17 -3.39
CA TYR A 161 4.64 28.35 -3.05
C TYR A 161 3.81 29.29 -2.19
N VAL A 162 4.43 29.87 -1.19
CA VAL A 162 3.82 30.90 -0.36
C VAL A 162 4.68 32.16 -0.41
N SER A 163 4.06 33.29 -0.75
CA SER A 163 4.71 34.59 -0.70
C SER A 163 4.39 35.24 0.62
N LEU A 164 5.44 35.51 1.44
CA LEU A 164 5.31 36.06 2.78
C LEU A 164 5.99 37.44 2.83
N SER A 165 5.29 38.46 3.34
CA SER A 165 5.80 39.78 3.56
C SER A 165 5.31 40.36 4.88
N CYS A 166 6.23 40.87 5.72
CA CYS A 166 5.87 41.52 6.97
C CYS A 166 6.58 42.88 7.05
N PRO A 167 5.85 44.00 7.14
CA PRO A 167 6.44 45.36 7.15
C PRO A 167 6.93 45.80 8.53
N GLU A 168 6.79 44.98 9.56
CA GLU A 168 7.21 45.32 10.92
C GLU A 168 8.75 45.33 11.06
N ARG A 169 9.26 45.95 12.15
CA ARG A 169 10.71 46.07 12.40
C ARG A 169 11.39 44.73 12.60
N ASP A 170 10.66 43.78 13.16
CA ASP A 170 11.01 42.39 13.42
C ASP A 170 10.42 41.42 12.38
N GLY A 171 10.01 41.94 11.23
CA GLY A 171 9.35 41.16 10.17
C GLY A 171 10.13 39.92 9.74
N VAL A 172 11.46 39.90 9.84
CA VAL A 172 12.28 38.74 9.56
C VAL A 172 12.03 37.62 10.60
N ASP A 173 11.86 37.99 11.86
CA ASP A 173 11.60 37.02 12.92
C ASP A 173 10.16 36.44 12.82
N VAL A 174 9.20 37.31 12.46
CA VAL A 174 7.82 36.88 12.13
C VAL A 174 7.78 35.89 10.96
N ILE A 175 8.55 36.17 9.89
CA ILE A 175 8.62 35.23 8.74
C ILE A 175 9.25 33.91 9.17
N LYS A 176 10.28 33.89 10.01
CA LYS A 176 10.86 32.65 10.53
C LYS A 176 9.84 31.87 11.35
N GLU A 177 9.07 32.54 12.21
CA GLU A 177 8.00 31.92 12.99
C GLU A 177 6.92 31.35 12.07
N ALA A 178 6.54 32.05 11.01
CA ALA A 178 5.61 31.58 10.01
C ALA A 178 6.11 30.32 9.28
N LEU A 179 7.40 30.27 8.92
CA LEU A 179 8.00 29.10 8.29
C LEU A 179 8.07 27.90 9.24
N GLN A 180 8.37 28.11 10.51
CA GLN A 180 8.32 27.05 11.53
C GLN A 180 6.89 26.54 11.76
N ALA A 181 5.90 27.44 11.75
CA ALA A 181 4.51 27.05 11.80
C ALA A 181 4.08 26.26 10.54
N ALA A 182 4.57 26.67 9.36
CA ALA A 182 4.35 25.92 8.11
C ALA A 182 4.87 24.48 8.20
N GLU A 183 6.04 24.26 8.81
CA GLU A 183 6.61 22.92 9.06
C GLU A 183 5.84 22.10 10.10
N GLY A 184 4.80 22.69 10.72
CA GLY A 184 3.80 21.99 11.52
C GLY A 184 4.11 21.78 12.99
N ASN A 185 5.29 22.20 13.50
CA ASN A 185 5.67 22.14 14.93
C ASN A 185 5.31 20.80 15.65
N GLY A 186 5.26 19.68 14.91
CA GLY A 186 4.88 18.37 15.44
C GLY A 186 3.38 18.01 15.33
N GLU A 187 2.59 18.84 14.63
CA GLU A 187 1.17 18.56 14.34
C GLU A 187 0.95 17.88 12.97
N VAL A 188 2.04 17.63 12.21
CA VAL A 188 2.00 16.94 10.92
C VAL A 188 1.88 15.43 11.17
N PRO A 189 0.98 14.71 10.45
CA PRO A 189 0.88 13.27 10.55
C PRO A 189 2.23 12.56 10.32
N GLU A 190 2.49 11.46 11.03
CA GLU A 190 3.78 10.74 10.95
C GLU A 190 4.12 10.25 9.54
N GLU A 191 3.10 9.95 8.73
CA GLU A 191 3.25 9.51 7.34
C GLU A 191 3.55 10.63 6.35
N VAL A 192 3.60 11.89 6.79
CA VAL A 192 3.81 13.06 5.93
C VAL A 192 5.17 13.69 6.21
N GLU A 193 5.98 13.81 5.17
CA GLU A 193 7.20 14.63 5.20
C GLU A 193 6.92 16.00 4.59
N LEU A 194 7.26 17.05 5.32
CA LEU A 194 7.06 18.42 4.91
C LEU A 194 8.36 19.20 4.99
N GLU A 195 8.75 19.85 3.89
CA GLU A 195 9.94 20.69 3.80
C GLU A 195 9.58 22.08 3.28
N VAL A 196 10.04 23.12 3.98
CA VAL A 196 9.88 24.50 3.54
C VAL A 196 11.23 25.07 3.14
N THR A 197 11.36 25.50 1.88
CA THR A 197 12.61 25.97 1.29
C THR A 197 12.48 27.40 0.78
N TYR A 198 13.45 28.24 1.06
CA TYR A 198 13.57 29.60 0.48
C TYR A 198 13.95 29.54 -1.00
N VAL A 199 13.16 30.14 -1.87
CA VAL A 199 13.40 30.15 -3.33
C VAL A 199 13.67 31.55 -3.88
N GLY A 200 13.47 32.58 -3.07
CA GLY A 200 13.74 33.98 -3.44
C GLY A 200 12.67 34.89 -2.84
N SER A 201 13.08 35.96 -2.11
CA SER A 201 12.11 36.88 -1.49
C SER A 201 11.13 37.47 -2.52
N PRO A 202 9.82 37.45 -2.23
CA PRO A 202 9.16 37.06 -0.98
C PRO A 202 8.70 35.58 -0.93
N GLU A 203 9.16 34.72 -1.85
CA GLU A 203 8.63 33.38 -2.06
C GLU A 203 9.37 32.28 -1.31
N TYR A 204 8.60 31.35 -0.76
CA TYR A 204 9.05 30.10 -0.14
C TYR A 204 8.31 28.93 -0.78
N ARG A 205 9.04 27.85 -1.02
CA ARG A 205 8.48 26.60 -1.55
C ARG A 205 8.14 25.67 -0.39
N ILE A 206 6.94 25.14 -0.42
CA ILE A 206 6.48 24.06 0.46
C ILE A 206 6.44 22.79 -0.39
N GLU A 207 7.17 21.76 0.02
CA GLU A 207 7.15 20.43 -0.59
C GLU A 207 6.59 19.45 0.43
N VAL A 208 5.54 18.72 0.04
CA VAL A 208 4.89 17.72 0.89
C VAL A 208 5.01 16.38 0.20
N GLN A 209 5.49 15.38 0.92
CA GLN A 209 5.52 13.99 0.54
C GLN A 209 4.57 13.20 1.44
N ALA A 210 3.63 12.46 0.85
CA ALA A 210 2.63 11.68 1.58
C ALA A 210 2.28 10.41 0.81
N PRO A 211 1.61 9.42 1.43
CA PRO A 211 1.25 8.17 0.77
C PRO A 211 0.28 8.35 -0.41
N ASP A 212 -0.57 9.36 -0.36
CA ASP A 212 -1.56 9.65 -1.41
C ASP A 212 -1.70 11.15 -1.70
N TYR A 213 -2.24 11.47 -2.88
CA TYR A 213 -2.41 12.85 -3.32
C TYR A 213 -3.37 13.66 -2.46
N LYS A 214 -4.39 13.05 -1.89
CA LYS A 214 -5.40 13.75 -1.09
C LYS A 214 -4.79 14.22 0.23
N THR A 215 -4.04 13.35 0.90
CA THR A 215 -3.30 13.66 2.12
C THR A 215 -2.23 14.72 1.84
N ALA A 216 -1.45 14.55 0.77
CA ALA A 216 -0.41 15.50 0.38
C ALA A 216 -0.99 16.91 0.08
N GLU A 217 -2.09 16.99 -0.64
CA GLU A 217 -2.76 18.24 -0.97
C GLU A 217 -3.35 18.92 0.27
N ALA A 218 -4.02 18.16 1.13
CA ALA A 218 -4.61 18.69 2.36
C ALA A 218 -3.53 19.28 3.28
N GLU A 219 -2.40 18.60 3.43
CA GLU A 219 -1.30 19.09 4.26
C GLU A 219 -0.58 20.28 3.64
N LEU A 220 -0.46 20.32 2.31
CA LEU A 220 0.10 21.48 1.62
C LEU A 220 -0.74 22.74 1.86
N GLU A 221 -2.07 22.63 1.78
CA GLU A 221 -2.98 23.73 2.08
C GLU A 221 -2.91 24.12 3.57
N ALA A 222 -2.91 23.17 4.48
CA ALA A 222 -2.80 23.41 5.92
C ALA A 222 -1.48 24.08 6.29
N SER A 223 -0.37 23.66 5.68
CA SER A 223 0.96 24.29 5.85
C SER A 223 0.95 25.77 5.42
N ALA A 224 0.37 26.06 4.25
CA ALA A 224 0.25 27.42 3.75
C ALA A 224 -0.66 28.29 4.65
N GLU A 225 -1.75 27.71 5.17
CA GLU A 225 -2.65 28.38 6.11
C GLU A 225 -1.96 28.71 7.44
N ARG A 226 -1.18 27.77 8.01
CA ARG A 226 -0.40 28.01 9.23
C ARG A 226 0.57 29.17 9.06
N ALA A 227 1.34 29.20 7.94
CA ALA A 227 2.24 30.31 7.64
C ALA A 227 1.49 31.63 7.48
N SER A 228 0.37 31.62 6.76
CA SER A 228 -0.46 32.79 6.51
C SER A 228 -1.05 33.37 7.80
N ALA A 229 -1.51 32.54 8.71
CA ALA A 229 -2.06 32.99 9.99
C ALA A 229 -1.05 33.80 10.80
N VAL A 230 0.19 33.28 10.95
CA VAL A 230 1.25 33.96 11.70
C VAL A 230 1.57 35.35 11.11
N VAL A 231 1.76 35.43 9.78
CA VAL A 231 2.11 36.68 9.11
C VAL A 231 0.97 37.71 9.16
N THR A 232 -0.28 37.22 9.01
CA THR A 232 -1.46 38.09 9.03
C THR A 232 -1.71 38.70 10.42
N ASP A 233 -1.47 37.96 11.50
CA ASP A 233 -1.56 38.46 12.87
C ASP A 233 -0.61 39.59 13.15
N HIS A 234 0.48 39.70 12.39
CA HIS A 234 1.50 40.78 12.45
C HIS A 234 1.35 41.80 11.31
N SER A 235 0.14 42.01 10.82
CA SER A 235 -0.16 43.00 9.77
C SER A 235 0.62 42.77 8.46
N GLY A 236 1.15 41.58 8.24
CA GLY A 236 1.81 41.16 7.00
C GLY A 236 0.83 40.62 5.96
N THR A 237 1.35 40.21 4.84
CA THR A 237 0.60 39.59 3.74
C THR A 237 1.15 38.20 3.41
N ALA A 238 0.28 37.29 3.10
CA ALA A 238 0.59 35.94 2.66
C ALA A 238 -0.30 35.56 1.48
N ASP A 239 0.30 35.05 0.43
CA ASP A 239 -0.41 34.58 -0.77
C ASP A 239 0.10 33.19 -1.15
N PHE A 240 -0.81 32.21 -1.30
CA PHE A 240 -0.49 30.85 -1.71
C PHE A 240 -0.68 30.66 -3.21
N HIS A 241 0.28 30.00 -3.86
CA HIS A 241 0.28 29.72 -5.29
C HIS A 241 0.71 28.29 -5.56
N ARG A 242 0.12 27.65 -6.58
CA ARG A 242 0.53 26.31 -7.02
C ARG A 242 1.77 26.32 -7.89
N GLU A 243 1.99 27.39 -8.61
CA GLU A 243 3.13 27.59 -9.49
C GLU A 243 3.94 28.81 -9.01
N ARG A 244 5.23 28.74 -9.24
CA ARG A 244 6.10 29.85 -8.91
C ARG A 244 5.75 31.09 -9.73
N ILE A 245 5.62 32.24 -9.07
CA ILE A 245 5.46 33.53 -9.77
C ILE A 245 6.80 33.87 -10.40
N THR A 246 6.95 33.61 -11.69
CA THR A 246 8.07 34.11 -12.45
C THR A 246 7.68 35.52 -12.93
N ASP A 247 8.37 36.58 -12.42
CA ASP A 247 8.27 37.89 -13.03
C ASP A 247 8.82 37.77 -14.46
N GLU A 248 7.91 37.71 -15.44
CA GLU A 248 8.28 37.92 -16.85
C GLU A 248 8.67 39.41 -16.97
N GLU A 249 9.96 39.65 -17.20
CA GLU A 249 10.47 40.95 -17.69
C GLU A 249 10.00 41.25 -19.13
#